data_5f76824979edd1b18b8e2eb9002f8f30
#
_entry.id   5f76824979edd1b18b8e2eb9002f8f30
#
_cell.length_a   1.000
_cell.length_b   1.000
_cell.length_c   1.000
_cell.angle_alpha   90.00
_cell.angle_beta   90.00
_cell.angle_gamma   90.00
#
_symmetry.space_group_name_H-M   'P 1'
#
loop_
_entity.id
_entity.type
_entity.pdbx_description
1 polymer ?
#
loop_
_entity_poly.entity_id
_entity_poly.type
_entity_poly.pdbx_seq_one_letter_code
_entity_poly.pdbx_strand_id
1 'polypeptide(L)'
;HSTAHDAQVIAFAMYAGNMKVAREVINAIPRKRLFTQIEPDGKQPHELRRTLAFGYSQFNLSHFIDIFMMARKIGISIDNATSEDGRSFYKAMDFLVPYVGKDVKAWPYQQISEWKYKQQEFCKDLYRTFLLNPERKDYLKLYKTHRIIDWKDRFNLLWMEADDVDNAYAFACGQLQFAMQCAAKARKEADNQCKHRVIPRSINKDGSLRMIHPHDWCSGFFPGSLWQVY
;
A
#
# COMPACT_ATOMS: atom_id res chain seq x y z
N HIS A 1 -1.55 6.90 20.66
CA HIS A 1 -2.17 5.60 20.90
C HIS A 1 -3.71 5.63 20.97
N SER A 2 -4.32 6.75 21.38
CA SER A 2 -5.78 6.85 21.47
C SER A 2 -6.48 6.78 20.10
N THR A 3 -5.91 7.39 19.06
CA THR A 3 -6.43 7.30 17.69
C THR A 3 -6.36 5.87 17.16
N ALA A 4 -5.24 5.17 17.42
CA ALA A 4 -5.09 3.76 17.07
C ALA A 4 -6.12 2.86 17.76
N HIS A 5 -6.41 3.12 19.04
CA HIS A 5 -7.47 2.42 19.77
C HIS A 5 -8.84 2.65 19.13
N ASP A 6 -9.17 3.91 18.80
CA ASP A 6 -10.46 4.22 18.19
C ASP A 6 -10.60 3.57 16.80
N ALA A 7 -9.51 3.51 16.01
CA ALA A 7 -9.49 2.79 14.72
C ALA A 7 -9.82 1.30 14.92
N GLN A 8 -9.24 0.65 15.94
CA GLN A 8 -9.53 -0.75 16.27
C GLN A 8 -11.00 -0.93 16.71
N VAL A 9 -11.52 -0.04 17.57
CA VAL A 9 -12.92 -0.10 18.01
C VAL A 9 -13.87 -0.01 16.81
N ILE A 10 -13.63 0.93 15.89
CA ILE A 10 -14.40 1.09 14.67
C ILE A 10 -14.34 -0.19 13.81
N ALA A 11 -13.11 -0.72 13.58
CA ALA A 11 -12.93 -1.91 12.78
C ALA A 11 -13.68 -3.12 13.36
N PHE A 12 -13.55 -3.37 14.66
CA PHE A 12 -14.26 -4.47 15.33
C PHE A 12 -15.78 -4.26 15.36
N ALA A 13 -16.25 -3.02 15.59
CA ALA A 13 -17.67 -2.71 15.56
C ALA A 13 -18.27 -2.97 14.16
N MET A 14 -17.57 -2.54 13.10
CA MET A 14 -17.99 -2.80 11.71
C MET A 14 -17.98 -4.30 11.39
N TYR A 15 -16.93 -5.02 11.80
CA TYR A 15 -16.83 -6.47 11.59
C TYR A 15 -17.95 -7.24 12.29
N ALA A 16 -18.29 -6.84 13.52
CA ALA A 16 -19.36 -7.43 14.31
C ALA A 16 -20.77 -6.97 13.90
N GLY A 17 -20.91 -6.10 12.87
CA GLY A 17 -22.18 -5.53 12.44
C GLY A 17 -22.76 -4.46 13.37
N ASN A 18 -22.03 -4.03 14.40
CA ASN A 18 -22.49 -2.98 15.35
C ASN A 18 -22.24 -1.59 14.77
N MET A 19 -23.03 -1.23 13.75
CA MET A 19 -22.91 0.06 13.05
C MET A 19 -23.23 1.27 13.95
N LYS A 20 -23.99 1.07 15.03
CA LYS A 20 -24.27 2.14 15.99
C LYS A 20 -22.99 2.61 16.67
N VAL A 21 -22.23 1.68 17.26
CA VAL A 21 -20.95 1.99 17.92
C VAL A 21 -19.94 2.56 16.91
N ALA A 22 -19.85 1.98 15.72
CA ALA A 22 -18.96 2.49 14.69
C ALA A 22 -19.25 3.97 14.35
N ARG A 23 -20.52 4.33 14.12
CA ARG A 23 -20.94 5.71 13.83
C ARG A 23 -20.69 6.66 15.00
N GLU A 24 -20.99 6.23 16.22
CA GLU A 24 -20.77 7.05 17.43
C GLU A 24 -19.29 7.40 17.60
N VAL A 25 -18.40 6.43 17.46
CA VAL A 25 -16.96 6.65 17.58
C VAL A 25 -16.45 7.54 16.43
N ILE A 26 -16.83 7.25 15.18
CA ILE A 26 -16.41 8.03 14.00
C ILE A 26 -16.84 9.50 14.16
N ASN A 27 -18.09 9.76 14.50
CA ASN A 27 -18.58 11.13 14.63
C ASN A 27 -17.91 11.92 15.76
N ALA A 28 -17.37 11.23 16.76
CA ALA A 28 -16.64 11.85 17.85
C ALA A 28 -15.18 12.20 17.50
N ILE A 29 -14.60 11.60 16.45
CA ILE A 29 -13.18 11.76 16.08
C ILE A 29 -12.75 13.22 15.91
N PRO A 30 -13.45 14.09 15.18
CA PRO A 30 -13.01 15.46 15.00
C PRO A 30 -12.77 16.16 16.35
N ARG A 31 -13.73 16.14 17.25
CA ARG A 31 -13.64 16.84 18.53
C ARG A 31 -12.75 16.13 19.54
N LYS A 32 -12.80 14.79 19.62
CA LYS A 32 -12.06 14.03 20.64
C LYS A 32 -10.58 13.79 20.29
N ARG A 33 -10.23 13.77 19.00
CA ARG A 33 -8.89 13.42 18.56
C ARG A 33 -8.24 14.49 17.69
N LEU A 34 -8.86 14.83 16.58
CA LEU A 34 -8.24 15.72 15.59
C LEU A 34 -7.95 17.10 16.20
N PHE A 35 -8.95 17.75 16.76
CA PHE A 35 -8.84 19.11 17.30
C PHE A 35 -8.08 19.18 18.64
N THR A 36 -7.84 18.05 19.30
CA THR A 36 -7.08 17.98 20.56
C THR A 36 -5.64 17.55 20.37
N GLN A 37 -5.29 16.90 19.27
CA GLN A 37 -3.96 16.34 19.05
C GLN A 37 -3.16 17.12 18.00
N ILE A 38 -3.82 17.88 17.14
CA ILE A 38 -3.20 18.68 16.08
C ILE A 38 -3.37 20.16 16.43
N GLU A 39 -2.29 20.91 16.30
CA GLU A 39 -2.30 22.36 16.48
C GLU A 39 -2.65 23.10 15.17
N PRO A 40 -2.98 24.41 15.22
CA PRO A 40 -3.35 25.18 14.02
C PRO A 40 -2.27 25.21 12.93
N ASP A 41 -1.00 25.02 13.30
CA ASP A 41 0.15 24.94 12.38
C ASP A 41 0.46 23.51 11.90
N GLY A 42 -0.37 22.54 12.25
CA GLY A 42 -0.23 21.13 11.87
C GLY A 42 0.66 20.29 12.80
N LYS A 43 1.29 20.89 13.79
CA LYS A 43 2.10 20.14 14.76
C LYS A 43 1.26 19.18 15.59
N GLN A 44 1.88 18.09 16.01
CA GLN A 44 1.32 17.09 16.94
C GLN A 44 2.20 17.07 18.20
N PRO A 45 1.97 17.94 19.19
CA PRO A 45 2.91 18.17 20.30
C PRO A 45 3.20 16.93 21.13
N HIS A 46 2.23 16.04 21.29
CA HIS A 46 2.40 14.79 22.03
C HIS A 46 3.34 13.82 21.32
N GLU A 47 3.29 13.78 20.00
CA GLU A 47 4.13 12.91 19.18
C GLU A 47 5.52 13.53 18.94
N LEU A 48 5.58 14.85 18.78
CA LEU A 48 6.84 15.57 18.60
C LEU A 48 7.79 15.54 19.81
N ARG A 49 7.29 15.27 21.01
CA ARG A 49 8.12 15.08 22.22
C ARG A 49 8.74 13.68 22.31
N ARG A 50 8.40 12.78 21.40
CA ARG A 50 8.87 11.39 21.44
C ARG A 50 10.24 11.25 20.79
N THR A 51 10.97 10.20 21.17
CA THR A 51 12.30 9.89 20.62
C THR A 51 12.30 9.53 19.13
N LEU A 52 11.15 9.14 18.59
CA LEU A 52 10.90 8.88 17.18
C LEU A 52 9.80 9.84 16.67
N ALA A 53 10.00 11.12 16.80
CA ALA A 53 8.98 12.14 16.63
C ALA A 53 8.29 12.12 15.26
N PHE A 54 9.05 11.98 14.16
CA PHE A 54 8.48 11.79 12.83
C PHE A 54 7.65 10.50 12.74
N GLY A 55 8.21 9.39 13.22
CA GLY A 55 7.56 8.09 13.20
C GLY A 55 6.26 8.06 14.00
N TYR A 56 6.22 8.69 15.16
CA TYR A 56 4.98 8.75 15.96
C TYR A 56 3.95 9.71 15.36
N SER A 57 4.38 10.83 14.78
CA SER A 57 3.49 11.73 14.05
C SER A 57 2.86 11.03 12.84
N GLN A 58 3.67 10.34 12.03
CA GLN A 58 3.20 9.52 10.92
C GLN A 58 2.24 8.42 11.38
N PHE A 59 2.59 7.68 12.44
CA PHE A 59 1.75 6.61 12.99
C PHE A 59 0.36 7.11 13.40
N ASN A 60 0.27 8.26 14.05
CA ASN A 60 -1.01 8.84 14.42
C ASN A 60 -1.84 9.24 13.19
N LEU A 61 -1.20 9.82 12.16
CA LEU A 61 -1.86 10.19 10.90
C LEU A 61 -2.33 8.97 10.12
N SER A 62 -1.55 7.88 10.09
CA SER A 62 -1.94 6.63 9.45
C SER A 62 -3.24 6.07 10.03
N HIS A 63 -3.41 6.13 11.35
CA HIS A 63 -4.67 5.71 11.99
C HIS A 63 -5.85 6.66 11.75
N PHE A 64 -5.60 7.96 11.57
CA PHE A 64 -6.65 8.85 11.08
C PHE A 64 -7.11 8.45 9.68
N ILE A 65 -6.17 8.12 8.79
CA ILE A 65 -6.48 7.63 7.43
C ILE A 65 -7.31 6.35 7.49
N ASP A 66 -6.96 5.39 8.36
CA ASP A 66 -7.74 4.16 8.57
C ASP A 66 -9.19 4.48 8.96
N ILE A 67 -9.36 5.39 9.93
CA ILE A 67 -10.68 5.82 10.38
C ILE A 67 -11.46 6.48 9.24
N PHE A 68 -10.84 7.39 8.48
CA PHE A 68 -11.52 8.08 7.38
C PHE A 68 -11.93 7.13 6.26
N MET A 69 -11.10 6.16 5.94
CA MET A 69 -11.42 5.12 4.95
C MET A 69 -12.59 4.24 5.41
N MET A 70 -12.60 3.83 6.69
CA MET A 70 -13.72 3.09 7.27
C MET A 70 -15.00 3.93 7.32
N ALA A 71 -14.89 5.21 7.69
CA ALA A 71 -16.02 6.15 7.73
C ALA A 71 -16.67 6.29 6.34
N ARG A 72 -15.87 6.44 5.28
CA ARG A 72 -16.39 6.55 3.91
C ARG A 72 -17.14 5.30 3.45
N LYS A 73 -16.71 4.11 3.88
CA LYS A 73 -17.43 2.86 3.56
C LYS A 73 -18.86 2.83 4.09
N ILE A 74 -19.15 3.59 5.13
CA ILE A 74 -20.51 3.70 5.73
C ILE A 74 -21.17 5.06 5.49
N GLY A 75 -20.66 5.81 4.49
CA GLY A 75 -21.22 7.06 4.01
C GLY A 75 -20.97 8.28 4.91
N ILE A 76 -19.91 8.24 5.75
CA ILE A 76 -19.51 9.36 6.60
C ILE A 76 -18.20 9.95 6.08
N SER A 77 -18.16 11.28 5.90
CA SER A 77 -16.96 12.03 5.52
C SER A 77 -16.61 13.01 6.64
N ILE A 78 -15.46 12.79 7.29
CA ILE A 78 -14.93 13.62 8.38
C ILE A 78 -13.47 14.03 8.17
N ASP A 79 -12.87 13.61 7.06
CA ASP A 79 -11.48 13.89 6.72
C ASP A 79 -11.21 15.38 6.48
N ASN A 80 -12.23 16.14 6.03
CA ASN A 80 -12.16 17.59 5.83
C ASN A 80 -12.54 18.41 7.07
N ALA A 81 -12.75 17.77 8.22
CA ALA A 81 -13.13 18.48 9.43
C ALA A 81 -12.03 19.48 9.84
N THR A 82 -12.44 20.71 10.11
CA THR A 82 -11.56 21.80 10.51
C THR A 82 -12.17 22.51 11.72
N SER A 83 -11.35 22.81 12.73
CA SER A 83 -11.77 23.59 13.89
C SER A 83 -11.82 25.09 13.56
N GLU A 84 -12.42 25.88 14.45
CA GLU A 84 -12.52 27.34 14.30
C GLU A 84 -11.14 28.02 14.21
N ASP A 85 -10.13 27.49 14.94
CA ASP A 85 -8.75 27.96 14.91
C ASP A 85 -7.90 27.31 13.79
N GLY A 86 -8.53 26.50 12.92
CA GLY A 86 -7.93 25.97 11.71
C GLY A 86 -7.18 24.65 11.88
N ARG A 87 -7.35 23.89 12.97
CA ARG A 87 -6.78 22.55 13.13
C ARG A 87 -7.42 21.59 12.14
N SER A 88 -6.63 20.83 11.41
CA SER A 88 -7.13 19.85 10.46
C SER A 88 -6.13 18.73 10.23
N PHE A 89 -6.61 17.59 9.75
CA PHE A 89 -5.78 16.48 9.35
C PHE A 89 -4.78 16.86 8.25
N TYR A 90 -5.25 17.60 7.23
CA TYR A 90 -4.40 17.99 6.10
C TYR A 90 -3.25 18.91 6.52
N LYS A 91 -3.47 19.81 7.49
CA LYS A 91 -2.37 20.61 8.04
C LYS A 91 -1.29 19.75 8.70
N ALA A 92 -1.69 18.68 9.39
CA ALA A 92 -0.72 17.79 10.01
C ALA A 92 0.02 16.93 8.98
N MET A 93 -0.64 16.56 7.89
CA MET A 93 0.03 15.94 6.74
C MET A 93 1.04 16.93 6.12
N ASP A 94 0.61 18.16 5.84
CA ASP A 94 1.43 19.21 5.24
C ASP A 94 2.62 19.60 6.12
N PHE A 95 2.51 19.45 7.44
CA PHE A 95 3.64 19.68 8.36
C PHE A 95 4.78 18.67 8.14
N LEU A 96 4.48 17.42 7.76
CA LEU A 96 5.49 16.39 7.50
C LEU A 96 6.02 16.40 6.06
N VAL A 97 5.23 16.87 5.09
CA VAL A 97 5.56 16.90 3.67
C VAL A 97 6.93 17.50 3.34
N PRO A 98 7.37 18.63 3.93
CA PRO A 98 8.67 19.24 3.63
C PRO A 98 9.88 18.35 3.91
N TYR A 99 9.72 17.29 4.68
CA TYR A 99 10.80 16.40 5.09
C TYR A 99 10.88 15.11 4.26
N VAL A 100 9.91 14.86 3.36
CA VAL A 100 9.89 13.67 2.49
C VAL A 100 11.12 13.68 1.57
N GLY A 101 11.82 12.55 1.54
CA GLY A 101 13.03 12.36 0.73
C GLY A 101 14.27 13.08 1.24
N LYS A 102 14.20 13.78 2.38
CA LYS A 102 15.35 14.47 2.97
C LYS A 102 16.11 13.63 3.99
N ASP A 103 17.34 14.01 4.24
CA ASP A 103 18.13 13.43 5.34
C ASP A 103 17.53 13.80 6.70
N VAL A 104 17.76 12.95 7.71
CA VAL A 104 17.27 13.15 9.08
C VAL A 104 17.73 14.48 9.69
N LYS A 105 18.86 15.03 9.26
CA LYS A 105 19.37 16.34 9.70
C LYS A 105 18.45 17.49 9.35
N ALA A 106 17.57 17.34 8.37
CA ALA A 106 16.58 18.36 8.03
C ALA A 106 15.40 18.39 9.01
N TRP A 107 15.19 17.30 9.78
CA TRP A 107 14.13 17.19 10.76
C TRP A 107 14.50 17.88 12.08
N PRO A 108 13.71 18.85 12.57
CA PRO A 108 14.10 19.66 13.73
C PRO A 108 13.80 19.02 15.09
N TYR A 109 13.26 17.81 15.09
CA TYR A 109 12.91 17.08 16.31
C TYR A 109 13.72 15.80 16.43
N GLN A 110 13.60 15.11 17.57
CA GLN A 110 14.33 13.87 17.80
C GLN A 110 13.82 12.73 16.90
N GLN A 111 14.75 12.01 16.28
CA GLN A 111 14.47 10.79 15.52
C GLN A 111 15.70 9.88 15.60
N ILE A 112 15.75 9.06 16.64
CA ILE A 112 16.94 8.27 16.98
C ILE A 112 17.22 7.09 16.04
N SER A 113 16.20 6.62 15.33
CA SER A 113 16.31 5.46 14.41
C SER A 113 15.16 5.45 13.39
N GLU A 114 15.16 4.47 12.50
CA GLU A 114 14.09 4.16 11.55
C GLU A 114 13.71 5.28 10.56
N TRP A 115 14.56 6.28 10.34
CA TRP A 115 14.24 7.43 9.49
C TRP A 115 13.76 7.02 8.10
N LYS A 116 14.55 6.20 7.39
CA LYS A 116 14.22 5.75 6.03
C LYS A 116 12.93 4.93 5.99
N TYR A 117 12.74 4.04 6.96
CA TYR A 117 11.54 3.22 7.05
C TYR A 117 10.29 4.09 7.28
N LYS A 118 10.33 5.02 8.22
CA LYS A 118 9.20 5.92 8.50
C LYS A 118 8.90 6.88 7.36
N GLN A 119 9.90 7.29 6.59
CA GLN A 119 9.71 8.02 5.34
C GLN A 119 8.89 7.20 4.33
N GLN A 120 9.19 5.91 4.16
CA GLN A 120 8.44 5.04 3.25
C GLN A 120 7.01 4.81 3.73
N GLU A 121 6.80 4.61 5.03
CA GLU A 121 5.45 4.51 5.59
C GLU A 121 4.64 5.79 5.35
N PHE A 122 5.26 6.96 5.51
CA PHE A 122 4.59 8.23 5.22
C PHE A 122 4.32 8.42 3.71
N CYS A 123 5.20 7.95 2.83
CA CYS A 123 4.90 7.93 1.39
C CYS A 123 3.64 7.11 1.06
N LYS A 124 3.45 5.96 1.70
CA LYS A 124 2.22 5.17 1.57
C LYS A 124 0.99 5.94 2.08
N ASP A 125 1.13 6.66 3.18
CA ASP A 125 0.05 7.48 3.74
C ASP A 125 -0.29 8.67 2.83
N LEU A 126 0.68 9.26 2.12
CA LEU A 126 0.42 10.28 1.10
C LEU A 126 -0.48 9.74 -0.02
N TYR A 127 -0.22 8.53 -0.52
CA TYR A 127 -1.05 7.90 -1.54
C TYR A 127 -2.47 7.60 -1.03
N ARG A 128 -2.59 7.01 0.16
CA ARG A 128 -3.89 6.74 0.78
C ARG A 128 -4.69 8.03 1.02
N THR A 129 -4.01 9.10 1.40
CA THR A 129 -4.62 10.43 1.57
C THR A 129 -5.06 11.03 0.22
N PHE A 130 -4.29 10.83 -0.83
CA PHE A 130 -4.71 11.20 -2.20
C PHE A 130 -5.99 10.45 -2.60
N LEU A 131 -6.14 9.16 -2.26
CA LEU A 131 -7.39 8.42 -2.53
C LEU A 131 -8.59 8.97 -1.75
N LEU A 132 -8.38 9.55 -0.58
CA LEU A 132 -9.40 10.28 0.18
C LEU A 132 -9.73 11.64 -0.44
N ASN A 133 -8.73 12.34 -0.97
CA ASN A 133 -8.89 13.65 -1.59
C ASN A 133 -8.05 13.76 -2.86
N PRO A 134 -8.63 13.42 -4.04
CA PRO A 134 -7.93 13.44 -5.33
C PRO A 134 -7.45 14.82 -5.79
N GLU A 135 -7.88 15.90 -5.16
CA GLU A 135 -7.37 17.25 -5.43
C GLU A 135 -5.93 17.42 -4.94
N ARG A 136 -5.47 16.60 -3.99
CA ARG A 136 -4.11 16.61 -3.46
C ARG A 136 -3.14 15.86 -4.39
N LYS A 137 -3.06 16.31 -5.64
CA LYS A 137 -2.13 15.79 -6.66
C LYS A 137 -0.66 15.96 -6.26
N ASP A 138 -0.36 16.92 -5.37
CA ASP A 138 0.93 17.09 -4.74
C ASP A 138 1.35 15.85 -3.92
N TYR A 139 0.43 15.24 -3.18
CA TYR A 139 0.69 14.01 -2.43
C TYR A 139 0.97 12.83 -3.36
N LEU A 140 0.19 12.68 -4.43
CA LEU A 140 0.44 11.64 -5.43
C LEU A 140 1.81 11.81 -6.08
N LYS A 141 2.19 13.04 -6.43
CA LYS A 141 3.51 13.33 -7.01
C LYS A 141 4.64 12.96 -6.07
N LEU A 142 4.53 13.32 -4.78
CA LEU A 142 5.54 12.96 -3.76
C LEU A 142 5.63 11.44 -3.58
N TYR A 143 4.50 10.75 -3.49
CA TYR A 143 4.45 9.30 -3.43
C TYR A 143 5.18 8.68 -4.62
N LYS A 144 4.83 9.05 -5.86
CA LYS A 144 5.46 8.51 -7.08
C LYS A 144 6.96 8.77 -7.14
N THR A 145 7.41 9.91 -6.61
CA THR A 145 8.84 10.31 -6.61
C THR A 145 9.66 9.54 -5.59
N HIS A 146 9.08 9.21 -4.42
CA HIS A 146 9.85 8.70 -3.27
C HIS A 146 9.47 7.28 -2.85
N ARG A 147 8.44 6.65 -3.44
CA ARG A 147 8.05 5.27 -3.12
C ARG A 147 9.15 4.28 -3.48
N ILE A 148 9.30 3.27 -2.64
CA ILE A 148 10.05 2.06 -2.97
C ILE A 148 9.03 0.96 -3.24
N ILE A 149 9.09 0.36 -4.42
CA ILE A 149 8.22 -0.76 -4.78
C ILE A 149 8.86 -2.04 -4.24
N ASP A 150 8.25 -2.62 -3.22
CA ASP A 150 8.56 -3.96 -2.73
C ASP A 150 7.33 -4.84 -2.95
N TRP A 151 7.42 -5.78 -3.87
CA TRP A 151 6.32 -6.70 -4.21
C TRP A 151 5.93 -7.65 -3.06
N LYS A 152 6.74 -7.74 -2.01
CA LYS A 152 6.41 -8.46 -0.78
C LYS A 152 5.60 -7.62 0.20
N ASP A 153 5.54 -6.34 0.00
CA ASP A 153 4.76 -5.44 0.86
C ASP A 153 3.27 -5.56 0.55
N ARG A 154 2.48 -5.86 1.57
CA ARG A 154 1.01 -5.95 1.48
C ARG A 154 0.37 -4.67 0.96
N PHE A 155 1.01 -3.53 1.18
CA PHE A 155 0.54 -2.26 0.66
C PHE A 155 0.35 -2.32 -0.86
N ASN A 156 1.31 -2.86 -1.58
CA ASN A 156 1.25 -2.97 -3.04
C ASN A 156 0.11 -3.89 -3.52
N LEU A 157 -0.29 -4.89 -2.71
CA LEU A 157 -1.43 -5.75 -3.05
C LEU A 157 -2.79 -5.06 -2.84
N LEU A 158 -2.87 -4.13 -1.88
CA LEU A 158 -4.14 -3.50 -1.48
C LEU A 158 -4.35 -2.13 -2.14
N TRP A 159 -3.28 -1.47 -2.55
CA TRP A 159 -3.26 -0.06 -2.95
C TRP A 159 -2.47 0.17 -4.25
N MET A 160 -2.45 -0.80 -5.16
CA MET A 160 -1.81 -0.63 -6.48
C MET A 160 -2.52 0.47 -7.28
N GLU A 161 -1.74 1.29 -7.97
CA GLU A 161 -2.28 2.18 -8.99
C GLU A 161 -2.74 1.36 -10.20
N ALA A 162 -3.74 1.83 -10.95
CA ALA A 162 -4.21 1.18 -12.16
C ALA A 162 -3.05 0.94 -13.15
N ASP A 163 -2.20 1.94 -13.35
CA ASP A 163 -1.02 1.84 -14.22
C ASP A 163 -0.04 0.73 -13.78
N ASP A 164 0.12 0.51 -12.46
CA ASP A 164 0.98 -0.56 -11.96
C ASP A 164 0.36 -1.94 -12.20
N VAL A 165 -0.97 -2.06 -12.13
CA VAL A 165 -1.70 -3.29 -12.47
C VAL A 165 -1.56 -3.58 -13.96
N ASP A 166 -1.79 -2.59 -14.82
CA ASP A 166 -1.70 -2.72 -16.27
C ASP A 166 -0.27 -3.08 -16.70
N ASN A 167 0.74 -2.46 -16.12
CA ASN A 167 2.15 -2.77 -16.37
C ASN A 167 2.52 -4.19 -15.90
N ALA A 168 2.06 -4.60 -14.72
CA ALA A 168 2.29 -5.96 -14.21
C ALA A 168 1.58 -7.01 -15.09
N TYR A 169 0.37 -6.72 -15.54
CA TYR A 169 -0.38 -7.56 -16.46
C TYR A 169 0.29 -7.67 -17.82
N ALA A 170 0.68 -6.55 -18.42
CA ALA A 170 1.41 -6.52 -19.69
C ALA A 170 2.73 -7.29 -19.62
N PHE A 171 3.48 -7.14 -18.51
CA PHE A 171 4.70 -7.91 -18.26
C PHE A 171 4.40 -9.43 -18.17
N ALA A 172 3.38 -9.82 -17.40
CA ALA A 172 2.98 -11.23 -17.26
C ALA A 172 2.56 -11.84 -18.62
N CYS A 173 1.78 -11.11 -19.41
CA CYS A 173 1.41 -11.51 -20.77
C CYS A 173 2.65 -11.73 -21.64
N GLY A 174 3.59 -10.78 -21.63
CA GLY A 174 4.85 -10.89 -22.39
C GLY A 174 5.68 -12.10 -21.97
N GLN A 175 5.80 -12.36 -20.66
CA GLN A 175 6.53 -13.53 -20.15
C GLN A 175 5.86 -14.85 -20.54
N LEU A 176 4.53 -14.93 -20.52
CA LEU A 176 3.80 -16.13 -20.94
C LEU A 176 3.90 -16.34 -22.44
N GLN A 177 3.80 -15.31 -23.27
CA GLN A 177 4.01 -15.41 -24.71
C GLN A 177 5.42 -15.91 -25.04
N PHE A 178 6.44 -15.37 -24.38
CA PHE A 178 7.81 -15.85 -24.51
C PHE A 178 7.94 -17.32 -24.11
N ALA A 179 7.39 -17.71 -22.97
CA ALA A 179 7.39 -19.10 -22.52
C ALA A 179 6.67 -20.06 -23.50
N MET A 180 5.56 -19.61 -24.11
CA MET A 180 4.87 -20.38 -25.16
C MET A 180 5.72 -20.56 -26.40
N GLN A 181 6.42 -19.51 -26.86
CA GLN A 181 7.32 -19.60 -28.02
C GLN A 181 8.49 -20.56 -27.74
N CYS A 182 9.10 -20.46 -26.53
CA CYS A 182 10.15 -21.38 -26.11
C CYS A 182 9.64 -22.84 -26.02
N ALA A 183 8.45 -23.05 -25.48
CA ALA A 183 7.83 -24.38 -25.44
C ALA A 183 7.54 -24.95 -26.84
N ALA A 184 7.04 -24.12 -27.75
CA ALA A 184 6.81 -24.50 -29.14
C ALA A 184 8.11 -24.88 -29.86
N LYS A 185 9.18 -24.10 -29.62
CA LYS A 185 10.53 -24.41 -30.15
C LYS A 185 11.06 -25.70 -29.58
N ALA A 186 11.03 -25.89 -28.26
CA ALA A 186 11.47 -27.10 -27.59
C ALA A 186 10.71 -28.36 -28.06
N ARG A 187 9.43 -28.25 -28.38
CA ARG A 187 8.64 -29.35 -28.97
C ARG A 187 9.10 -29.74 -30.38
N LYS A 188 9.50 -28.74 -31.19
CA LYS A 188 10.00 -28.99 -32.55
C LYS A 188 11.40 -29.62 -32.53
N GLU A 189 12.24 -29.25 -31.58
CA GLU A 189 13.62 -29.69 -31.40
C GLU A 189 13.72 -30.99 -30.59
N ALA A 190 12.67 -31.37 -29.86
CA ALA A 190 12.64 -32.61 -29.09
C ALA A 190 12.74 -33.80 -30.02
N ASP A 191 13.85 -34.51 -29.95
CA ASP A 191 14.08 -35.75 -30.64
C ASP A 191 12.99 -36.79 -30.34
N ASN A 192 12.79 -37.75 -31.22
CA ASN A 192 11.72 -38.77 -31.19
C ASN A 192 11.58 -39.49 -29.84
N GLN A 193 12.58 -39.52 -28.99
CA GLN A 193 12.58 -40.13 -27.67
C GLN A 193 11.82 -39.31 -26.60
N CYS A 194 11.50 -38.05 -26.83
CA CYS A 194 10.83 -37.14 -25.84
C CYS A 194 9.45 -36.65 -26.26
N LYS A 195 8.78 -37.31 -27.20
CA LYS A 195 7.46 -36.92 -27.77
C LYS A 195 6.36 -36.64 -26.74
N HIS A 196 6.47 -37.16 -25.53
CA HIS A 196 5.47 -36.99 -24.47
C HIS A 196 5.83 -35.90 -23.44
N ARG A 197 7.00 -35.28 -23.52
CA ARG A 197 7.41 -34.19 -22.62
C ARG A 197 7.15 -32.85 -23.30
N VAL A 198 5.93 -32.34 -23.14
CA VAL A 198 5.41 -31.19 -23.90
C VAL A 198 5.05 -29.99 -23.03
N ILE A 199 5.14 -30.11 -21.71
CA ILE A 199 4.77 -29.07 -20.74
C ILE A 199 6.02 -28.47 -20.10
N PRO A 200 6.25 -27.17 -20.18
CA PRO A 200 7.36 -26.53 -19.49
C PRO A 200 7.15 -26.54 -17.97
N ARG A 201 8.17 -26.92 -17.22
CA ARG A 201 8.14 -26.99 -15.75
C ARG A 201 9.06 -25.97 -15.09
N SER A 202 10.29 -25.88 -15.54
CA SER A 202 11.34 -25.05 -14.95
C SER A 202 12.44 -24.76 -15.98
N ILE A 203 13.39 -23.94 -15.58
CA ILE A 203 14.61 -23.67 -16.37
C ILE A 203 15.74 -24.54 -15.83
N ASN A 204 16.47 -25.21 -16.70
CA ASN A 204 17.69 -25.94 -16.38
C ASN A 204 18.85 -24.95 -16.08
N LYS A 205 19.94 -25.47 -15.53
CA LYS A 205 21.15 -24.65 -15.22
C LYS A 205 21.77 -23.99 -16.44
N ASP A 206 21.58 -24.56 -17.62
CA ASP A 206 22.07 -24.06 -18.92
C ASP A 206 21.12 -23.04 -19.59
N GLY A 207 20.00 -22.68 -18.90
CA GLY A 207 18.99 -21.77 -19.42
C GLY A 207 17.93 -22.42 -20.32
N SER A 208 18.04 -23.70 -20.64
CA SER A 208 17.03 -24.44 -21.43
C SER A 208 15.79 -24.75 -20.61
N LEU A 209 14.63 -24.93 -21.30
CA LEU A 209 13.39 -25.33 -20.63
C LEU A 209 13.42 -26.83 -20.27
N ARG A 210 13.15 -27.14 -19.01
CA ARG A 210 12.87 -28.49 -18.58
C ARG A 210 11.41 -28.84 -18.91
N MET A 211 11.24 -29.68 -19.89
CA MET A 211 9.91 -30.16 -20.31
C MET A 211 9.51 -31.43 -19.54
N ILE A 212 8.24 -31.56 -19.20
CA ILE A 212 7.68 -32.71 -18.47
C ILE A 212 6.51 -33.35 -19.20
N HIS A 213 6.17 -34.56 -18.76
CA HIS A 213 5.00 -35.30 -19.25
C HIS A 213 3.70 -34.66 -18.73
N PRO A 214 2.58 -34.71 -19.51
CA PRO A 214 1.30 -34.18 -19.06
C PRO A 214 0.74 -34.82 -17.78
N HIS A 215 1.17 -36.03 -17.45
CA HIS A 215 0.79 -36.72 -16.20
C HIS A 215 1.63 -36.31 -14.97
N ASP A 216 2.66 -35.48 -15.14
CA ASP A 216 3.39 -34.91 -13.97
C ASP A 216 2.43 -34.00 -13.18
N TRP A 217 2.48 -34.10 -11.85
CA TRP A 217 1.60 -33.31 -10.98
C TRP A 217 1.74 -31.79 -11.14
N CYS A 218 2.87 -31.33 -11.67
CA CYS A 218 3.10 -29.92 -11.96
C CYS A 218 2.56 -29.48 -13.34
N SER A 219 2.05 -30.39 -14.18
CA SER A 219 1.69 -30.10 -15.57
C SER A 219 0.57 -29.05 -15.70
N GLY A 220 -0.30 -28.94 -14.72
CA GLY A 220 -1.40 -27.99 -14.69
C GLY A 220 -1.01 -26.54 -14.39
N PHE A 221 0.19 -26.27 -13.83
CA PHE A 221 0.57 -24.92 -13.45
C PHE A 221 0.76 -23.97 -14.64
N PHE A 222 1.40 -24.44 -15.70
CA PHE A 222 1.60 -23.60 -16.89
C PHE A 222 0.28 -23.29 -17.63
N PRO A 223 -0.56 -24.26 -17.97
CA PRO A 223 -1.89 -23.97 -18.51
C PRO A 223 -2.75 -23.13 -17.57
N GLY A 224 -2.71 -23.37 -16.24
CA GLY A 224 -3.42 -22.57 -15.24
C GLY A 224 -3.00 -21.11 -15.25
N SER A 225 -1.72 -20.82 -15.41
CA SER A 225 -1.21 -19.44 -15.55
C SER A 225 -1.71 -18.77 -16.82
N LEU A 226 -1.82 -19.51 -17.92
CA LEU A 226 -2.41 -18.99 -19.17
C LEU A 226 -3.88 -18.60 -18.99
N TRP A 227 -4.68 -19.43 -18.29
CA TRP A 227 -6.09 -19.13 -18.02
C TRP A 227 -6.30 -17.88 -17.16
N GLN A 228 -5.36 -17.54 -16.29
CA GLN A 228 -5.45 -16.34 -15.45
C GLN A 228 -5.15 -15.04 -16.22
N VAL A 229 -4.53 -15.13 -17.38
CA VAL A 229 -4.11 -13.99 -18.18
C VAL A 229 -5.01 -13.75 -19.39
N TYR A 230 -5.74 -14.79 -19.85
CA TYR A 230 -6.73 -14.73 -20.92
C TYR A 230 -8.15 -14.64 -20.37
#